data_ea8d1d205286fda417ee7b63a81dcef9
#
_entry.id   ea8d1d205286fda417ee7b63a81dcef9
#
_cell.length_a   1.000
_cell.length_b   1.000
_cell.length_c   1.000
_cell.angle_alpha   90.00
_cell.angle_beta   90.00
_cell.angle_gamma   90.00
#
_symmetry.space_group_name_H-M   'P 1'
#
loop_
_entity.id
_entity.type
_entity.pdbx_description
1 polymer ?
#
loop_
_entity_poly.entity_id
_entity_poly.type
_entity_poly.pdbx_seq_one_letter_code
_entity_poly.pdbx_strand_id
1 'polypeptide(L)'
;DLDHQQIMRMLADMSRLAVHLESHPVDAQAQETARRIFEFFNGAARQHHADEEQHVFPALIRKGEDPLVQQILRLQEDHGWIEADWLELAPQFESIAAGYHWHNPDVLAASVPVFTALYHDHIALEESLIYPQAKARMSPRELAGIGREMAHRRRMASP
;
A
#
# COMPACT_ATOMS: atom_id res chain seq x y z
N ASP A 1 -10.36 -8.06 3.41
CA ASP A 1 -9.10 -7.84 4.11
C ASP A 1 -9.07 -6.44 4.71
N LEU A 2 -8.85 -6.35 6.03
CA LEU A 2 -8.86 -5.07 6.75
C LEU A 2 -7.72 -4.15 6.29
N ASP A 3 -6.56 -4.71 5.95
CA ASP A 3 -5.42 -3.94 5.48
C ASP A 3 -5.74 -3.30 4.12
N HIS A 4 -6.37 -4.03 3.20
CA HIS A 4 -6.78 -3.49 1.91
C HIS A 4 -7.85 -2.40 2.06
N GLN A 5 -8.81 -2.59 2.96
CA GLN A 5 -9.82 -1.57 3.24
C GLN A 5 -9.18 -0.27 3.75
N GLN A 6 -8.19 -0.40 4.62
CA GLN A 6 -7.45 0.75 5.14
C GLN A 6 -6.65 1.45 4.05
N ILE A 7 -5.96 0.69 3.20
CA ILE A 7 -5.24 1.24 2.04
C ILE A 7 -6.19 2.02 1.15
N MET A 8 -7.35 1.44 0.83
CA MET A 8 -8.37 2.08 -0.03
C MET A 8 -8.86 3.40 0.56
N ARG A 9 -9.09 3.45 1.88
CA ARG A 9 -9.49 4.70 2.55
C ARG A 9 -8.40 5.76 2.48
N MET A 10 -7.14 5.35 2.68
CA MET A 10 -6.03 6.30 2.61
C MET A 10 -5.79 6.83 1.20
N LEU A 11 -5.98 5.98 0.18
CA LEU A 11 -5.92 6.42 -1.22
C LEU A 11 -7.04 7.42 -1.54
N ALA A 12 -8.23 7.19 -1.01
CA ALA A 12 -9.35 8.13 -1.18
C ALA A 12 -9.06 9.48 -0.50
N ASP A 13 -8.49 9.46 0.71
CA ASP A 13 -8.08 10.68 1.41
C ASP A 13 -6.99 11.43 0.63
N MET A 14 -6.03 10.70 0.06
CA MET A 14 -4.98 11.27 -0.78
C MET A 14 -5.56 11.99 -2.00
N SER A 15 -6.52 11.36 -2.68
CA SER A 15 -7.19 11.94 -3.86
C SER A 15 -7.97 13.20 -3.49
N ARG A 16 -8.72 13.17 -2.38
CA ARG A 16 -9.46 14.35 -1.92
C ARG A 16 -8.54 15.49 -1.54
N LEU A 17 -7.44 15.21 -0.86
CA LEU A 17 -6.46 16.23 -0.49
C LEU A 17 -5.83 16.88 -1.74
N ALA A 18 -5.44 16.07 -2.73
CA ALA A 18 -4.86 16.58 -3.97
C ALA A 18 -5.82 17.53 -4.70
N VAL A 19 -7.11 17.17 -4.79
CA VAL A 19 -8.15 18.02 -5.39
C VAL A 19 -8.36 19.31 -4.57
N HIS A 20 -8.43 19.19 -3.26
CA HIS A 20 -8.60 20.34 -2.36
C HIS A 20 -7.49 21.38 -2.54
N LEU A 21 -6.26 20.94 -2.64
CA LEU A 21 -5.09 21.83 -2.75
C LEU A 21 -4.93 22.48 -4.13
N GLU A 22 -5.73 22.08 -5.12
CA GLU A 22 -5.77 22.80 -6.41
C GLU A 22 -6.36 24.20 -6.28
N SER A 23 -7.25 24.41 -5.30
CA SER A 23 -7.99 25.66 -5.15
C SER A 23 -7.98 26.25 -3.74
N HIS A 24 -7.33 25.58 -2.76
CA HIS A 24 -7.28 26.00 -1.37
C HIS A 24 -5.86 25.94 -0.83
N PRO A 25 -5.50 26.84 0.11
CA PRO A 25 -4.21 26.78 0.78
C PRO A 25 -4.14 25.59 1.76
N VAL A 26 -2.94 25.29 2.24
CA VAL A 26 -2.71 24.31 3.29
C VAL A 26 -3.27 24.85 4.61
N ASP A 27 -4.33 24.23 5.11
CA ASP A 27 -4.94 24.52 6.41
C ASP A 27 -4.59 23.41 7.43
N ALA A 28 -5.09 23.54 8.66
CA ALA A 28 -4.81 22.56 9.72
C ALA A 28 -5.33 21.16 9.37
N GLN A 29 -6.49 21.09 8.72
CA GLN A 29 -7.05 19.81 8.29
C GLN A 29 -6.21 19.16 7.18
N ALA A 30 -5.74 19.96 6.23
CA ALA A 30 -4.84 19.48 5.17
C ALA A 30 -3.53 18.95 5.76
N GLN A 31 -2.96 19.64 6.74
CA GLN A 31 -1.75 19.20 7.45
C GLN A 31 -1.96 17.85 8.14
N GLU A 32 -3.07 17.69 8.87
CA GLU A 32 -3.38 16.46 9.57
C GLU A 32 -3.62 15.29 8.61
N THR A 33 -4.36 15.53 7.52
CA THR A 33 -4.60 14.52 6.50
C THR A 33 -3.29 14.08 5.84
N ALA A 34 -2.44 15.04 5.47
CA ALA A 34 -1.13 14.75 4.88
C ALA A 34 -0.22 13.96 5.83
N ARG A 35 -0.24 14.29 7.13
CA ARG A 35 0.52 13.56 8.15
C ARG A 35 0.09 12.10 8.22
N ARG A 36 -1.22 11.84 8.25
CA ARG A 36 -1.75 10.47 8.28
C ARG A 36 -1.39 9.68 7.02
N ILE A 37 -1.48 10.31 5.85
CA ILE A 37 -1.10 9.71 4.57
C ILE A 37 0.40 9.35 4.59
N PHE A 38 1.24 10.29 4.99
CA PHE A 38 2.68 10.11 5.02
C PHE A 38 3.08 8.97 5.96
N GLU A 39 2.55 8.95 7.19
CA GLU A 39 2.83 7.91 8.17
C GLU A 39 2.35 6.54 7.71
N PHE A 40 1.17 6.49 7.09
CA PHE A 40 0.58 5.23 6.64
C PHE A 40 1.40 4.59 5.51
N PHE A 41 1.74 5.34 4.47
CA PHE A 41 2.47 4.77 3.33
C PHE A 41 3.95 4.53 3.64
N ASN A 42 4.53 5.22 4.61
CA ASN A 42 5.87 4.92 5.10
C ASN A 42 5.90 3.76 6.11
N GLY A 43 4.79 3.45 6.75
CA GLY A 43 4.72 2.43 7.80
C GLY A 43 3.87 1.23 7.44
N ALA A 44 2.57 1.28 7.74
CA ALA A 44 1.67 0.14 7.64
C ALA A 44 1.57 -0.44 6.23
N ALA A 45 1.55 0.40 5.19
CA ALA A 45 1.47 -0.06 3.81
C ALA A 45 2.72 -0.84 3.41
N ARG A 46 3.90 -0.35 3.77
CA ARG A 46 5.17 -1.06 3.53
C ARG A 46 5.22 -2.38 4.29
N GLN A 47 4.74 -2.38 5.53
CA GLN A 47 4.67 -3.58 6.35
C GLN A 47 3.78 -4.64 5.70
N HIS A 48 2.64 -4.24 5.16
CA HIS A 48 1.74 -5.13 4.45
C HIS A 48 2.44 -5.80 3.24
N HIS A 49 3.15 -5.03 2.42
CA HIS A 49 3.90 -5.57 1.28
C HIS A 49 5.01 -6.51 1.73
N ALA A 50 5.72 -6.16 2.79
CA ALA A 50 6.77 -7.01 3.34
C ALA A 50 6.20 -8.33 3.87
N ASP A 51 5.03 -8.31 4.49
CA ASP A 51 4.34 -9.51 4.97
C ASP A 51 4.00 -10.45 3.80
N GLU A 52 3.50 -9.90 2.70
CA GLU A 52 3.19 -10.70 1.51
C GLU A 52 4.45 -11.34 0.92
N GLU A 53 5.52 -10.57 0.76
CA GLU A 53 6.76 -11.05 0.16
C GLU A 53 7.51 -12.05 1.03
N GLN A 54 7.39 -11.96 2.34
CA GLN A 54 8.09 -12.85 3.27
C GLN A 54 7.31 -14.10 3.65
N HIS A 55 5.98 -14.04 3.65
CA HIS A 55 5.14 -15.10 4.20
C HIS A 55 4.16 -15.69 3.20
N VAL A 56 3.46 -14.87 2.42
CA VAL A 56 2.38 -15.34 1.55
C VAL A 56 2.92 -15.82 0.20
N PHE A 57 3.67 -14.98 -0.50
CA PHE A 57 4.15 -15.28 -1.85
C PHE A 57 5.10 -16.48 -1.89
N PRO A 58 6.10 -16.60 -0.99
CA PRO A 58 6.97 -17.77 -1.01
C PRO A 58 6.22 -19.09 -0.81
N ALA A 59 5.23 -19.12 0.07
CA ALA A 59 4.43 -20.30 0.32
C ALA A 59 3.62 -20.71 -0.92
N LEU A 60 3.04 -19.74 -1.63
CA LEU A 60 2.29 -20.01 -2.87
C LEU A 60 3.21 -20.40 -4.02
N ILE A 61 4.39 -19.81 -4.13
CA ILE A 61 5.38 -20.18 -5.16
C ILE A 61 5.78 -21.64 -5.01
N ARG A 62 6.01 -22.10 -3.77
CA ARG A 62 6.37 -23.50 -3.51
C ARG A 62 5.27 -24.49 -3.89
N LYS A 63 4.01 -24.08 -3.82
CA LYS A 63 2.84 -24.94 -4.06
C LYS A 63 2.16 -24.67 -5.40
N GLY A 64 2.54 -23.59 -6.09
CA GLY A 64 1.87 -23.12 -7.28
C GLY A 64 2.36 -23.77 -8.56
N GLU A 65 1.52 -23.76 -9.57
CA GLU A 65 1.84 -24.05 -10.95
C GLU A 65 2.43 -22.81 -11.62
N ASP A 66 3.12 -22.97 -12.74
CA ASP A 66 3.82 -21.88 -13.44
C ASP A 66 2.98 -20.63 -13.71
N PRO A 67 1.69 -20.72 -14.15
CA PRO A 67 0.89 -19.53 -14.36
C PRO A 67 0.67 -18.72 -13.07
N LEU A 68 0.48 -19.39 -11.94
CA LEU A 68 0.33 -18.73 -10.63
C LEU A 68 1.64 -18.06 -10.23
N VAL A 69 2.76 -18.76 -10.38
CA VAL A 69 4.08 -18.23 -10.04
C VAL A 69 4.37 -16.95 -10.85
N GLN A 70 4.04 -16.92 -12.13
CA GLN A 70 4.23 -15.74 -12.97
C GLN A 70 3.41 -14.54 -12.47
N GLN A 71 2.17 -14.77 -12.05
CA GLN A 71 1.33 -13.71 -11.51
C GLN A 71 1.85 -13.18 -10.17
N ILE A 72 2.38 -14.05 -9.32
CA ILE A 72 2.99 -13.65 -8.05
C ILE A 72 4.24 -12.80 -8.29
N LEU A 73 5.08 -13.19 -9.24
CA LEU A 73 6.27 -12.41 -9.60
C LEU A 73 5.89 -11.02 -10.11
N ARG A 74 4.80 -10.92 -10.88
CA ARG A 74 4.24 -9.64 -11.32
C ARG A 74 3.78 -8.78 -10.14
N LEU A 75 3.12 -9.37 -9.15
CA LEU A 75 2.71 -8.65 -7.94
C LEU A 75 3.91 -8.11 -7.15
N GLN A 76 4.98 -8.88 -7.05
CA GLN A 76 6.22 -8.42 -6.43
C GLN A 76 6.84 -7.26 -7.20
N GLU A 77 6.80 -7.31 -8.52
CA GLU A 77 7.26 -6.20 -9.37
C GLU A 77 6.41 -4.95 -9.17
N ASP A 78 5.08 -5.11 -9.04
CA ASP A 78 4.17 -4.00 -8.73
C ASP A 78 4.51 -3.32 -7.40
N HIS A 79 4.95 -4.07 -6.39
CA HIS A 79 5.43 -3.48 -5.13
C HIS A 79 6.59 -2.51 -5.37
N GLY A 80 7.50 -2.85 -6.28
CA GLY A 80 8.61 -1.97 -6.66
C GLY A 80 8.14 -0.69 -7.32
N TRP A 81 7.17 -0.77 -8.22
CA TRP A 81 6.60 0.41 -8.90
C TRP A 81 5.81 1.29 -7.92
N ILE A 82 5.02 0.68 -7.03
CA ILE A 82 4.29 1.40 -5.97
C ILE A 82 5.26 2.15 -5.08
N GLU A 83 6.35 1.49 -4.65
CA GLU A 83 7.36 2.13 -3.81
C GLU A 83 8.06 3.28 -4.53
N ALA A 84 8.41 3.10 -5.82
CA ALA A 84 9.04 4.16 -6.60
C ALA A 84 8.12 5.38 -6.73
N ASP A 85 6.84 5.17 -7.03
CA ASP A 85 5.86 6.26 -7.13
C ASP A 85 5.63 6.93 -5.78
N TRP A 86 5.60 6.16 -4.69
CA TRP A 86 5.47 6.72 -3.35
C TRP A 86 6.66 7.62 -2.99
N LEU A 87 7.88 7.20 -3.33
CA LEU A 87 9.08 8.01 -3.05
C LEU A 87 9.05 9.36 -3.76
N GLU A 88 8.37 9.47 -4.90
CA GLU A 88 8.17 10.76 -5.57
C GLU A 88 7.11 11.61 -4.86
N LEU A 89 6.07 10.99 -4.31
CA LEU A 89 4.97 11.68 -3.62
C LEU A 89 5.30 12.03 -2.17
N ALA A 90 6.10 11.23 -1.49
CA ALA A 90 6.36 11.37 -0.07
C ALA A 90 6.83 12.77 0.35
N PRO A 91 7.79 13.42 -0.37
CA PRO A 91 8.20 14.79 -0.02
C PRO A 91 7.08 15.82 -0.11
N GLN A 92 6.12 15.61 -1.02
CA GLN A 92 4.96 16.50 -1.15
C GLN A 92 4.09 16.44 0.11
N PHE A 93 3.77 15.24 0.58
CA PHE A 93 2.95 15.05 1.78
C PHE A 93 3.69 15.44 3.05
N GLU A 94 4.99 15.20 3.13
CA GLU A 94 5.82 15.65 4.23
C GLU A 94 5.81 17.17 4.36
N SER A 95 5.96 17.88 3.26
CA SER A 95 5.91 19.35 3.20
C SER A 95 4.55 19.88 3.65
N ILE A 96 3.46 19.31 3.16
CA ILE A 96 2.11 19.71 3.54
C ILE A 96 1.88 19.47 5.03
N ALA A 97 2.29 18.31 5.54
CA ALA A 97 2.14 17.96 6.96
C ALA A 97 2.90 18.93 7.88
N ALA A 98 4.04 19.44 7.43
CA ALA A 98 4.83 20.43 8.16
C ALA A 98 4.27 21.85 8.06
N GLY A 99 3.26 22.05 7.23
CA GLY A 99 2.66 23.39 7.00
C GLY A 99 3.45 24.27 6.05
N TYR A 100 4.38 23.71 5.31
CA TYR A 100 5.15 24.45 4.32
C TYR A 100 4.37 24.61 3.01
N HIS A 101 4.72 25.63 2.23
CA HIS A 101 4.11 25.92 0.93
C HIS A 101 4.95 25.41 -0.23
N TRP A 102 5.80 24.43 -0.01
CA TRP A 102 6.71 23.88 -1.01
C TRP A 102 6.10 22.77 -1.86
N HIS A 103 4.94 22.28 -1.47
CA HIS A 103 4.26 21.25 -2.27
C HIS A 103 3.88 21.85 -3.64
N ASN A 104 3.87 20.98 -4.64
CA ASN A 104 3.50 21.38 -5.99
C ASN A 104 2.14 20.76 -6.34
N PRO A 105 1.04 21.55 -6.39
CA PRO A 105 -0.29 21.03 -6.72
C PRO A 105 -0.35 20.34 -8.09
N ASP A 106 0.46 20.77 -9.06
CA ASP A 106 0.49 20.15 -10.38
C ASP A 106 1.10 18.74 -10.33
N VAL A 107 2.14 18.55 -9.51
CA VAL A 107 2.74 17.22 -9.28
C VAL A 107 1.72 16.30 -8.63
N LEU A 108 1.00 16.77 -7.62
CA LEU A 108 -0.05 15.99 -6.97
C LEU A 108 -1.16 15.63 -7.95
N ALA A 109 -1.64 16.58 -8.73
CA ALA A 109 -2.71 16.36 -9.70
C ALA A 109 -2.32 15.33 -10.77
N ALA A 110 -1.05 15.29 -11.18
CA ALA A 110 -0.55 14.34 -12.16
C ALA A 110 -0.23 12.97 -11.57
N SER A 111 0.38 12.92 -10.37
CA SER A 111 0.96 11.70 -9.81
C SER A 111 0.00 10.91 -8.91
N VAL A 112 -0.90 11.58 -8.19
CA VAL A 112 -1.85 10.90 -7.29
C VAL A 112 -2.80 9.95 -8.06
N PRO A 113 -3.41 10.34 -9.19
CA PRO A 113 -4.26 9.40 -9.95
C PRO A 113 -3.50 8.18 -10.43
N VAL A 114 -2.25 8.33 -10.86
CA VAL A 114 -1.40 7.22 -11.33
C VAL A 114 -1.10 6.26 -10.18
N PHE A 115 -0.68 6.78 -9.03
CA PHE A 115 -0.40 5.99 -7.83
C PHE A 115 -1.65 5.23 -7.36
N THR A 116 -2.79 5.93 -7.32
CA THR A 116 -4.07 5.35 -6.90
C THR A 116 -4.51 4.23 -7.84
N ALA A 117 -4.44 4.43 -9.15
CA ALA A 117 -4.81 3.42 -10.14
C ALA A 117 -3.91 2.19 -10.05
N LEU A 118 -2.61 2.37 -9.90
CA LEU A 118 -1.65 1.27 -9.75
C LEU A 118 -1.98 0.43 -8.51
N TYR A 119 -2.27 1.09 -7.38
CA TYR A 119 -2.65 0.40 -6.15
C TYR A 119 -3.97 -0.35 -6.28
N HIS A 120 -4.99 0.27 -6.88
CA HIS A 120 -6.29 -0.37 -7.08
C HIS A 120 -6.17 -1.63 -7.93
N ASP A 121 -5.43 -1.56 -9.03
CA ASP A 121 -5.21 -2.71 -9.91
C ASP A 121 -4.46 -3.83 -9.19
N HIS A 122 -3.46 -3.46 -8.39
CA HIS A 122 -2.69 -4.39 -7.59
C HIS A 122 -3.56 -5.12 -6.56
N ILE A 123 -4.38 -4.39 -5.79
CA ILE A 123 -5.30 -4.96 -4.81
C ILE A 123 -6.33 -5.88 -5.49
N ALA A 124 -6.88 -5.45 -6.63
CA ALA A 124 -7.85 -6.25 -7.37
C ALA A 124 -7.24 -7.59 -7.82
N LEU A 125 -6.01 -7.58 -8.30
CA LEU A 125 -5.31 -8.81 -8.70
C LEU A 125 -5.05 -9.72 -7.51
N GLU A 126 -4.62 -9.17 -6.38
CA GLU A 126 -4.43 -9.95 -5.16
C GLU A 126 -5.72 -10.60 -4.67
N GLU A 127 -6.81 -9.85 -4.63
CA GLU A 127 -8.09 -10.36 -4.15
C GLU A 127 -8.70 -11.39 -5.09
N SER A 128 -8.49 -11.26 -6.39
CA SER A 128 -9.02 -12.22 -7.38
C SER A 128 -8.16 -13.46 -7.55
N LEU A 129 -6.87 -13.41 -7.20
CA LEU A 129 -5.92 -14.49 -7.44
C LEU A 129 -5.31 -15.05 -6.15
N ILE A 130 -4.65 -14.20 -5.36
CA ILE A 130 -3.84 -14.66 -4.23
C ILE A 130 -4.69 -15.28 -3.12
N TYR A 131 -5.75 -14.61 -2.70
CA TYR A 131 -6.58 -15.11 -1.60
C TYR A 131 -7.31 -16.41 -1.97
N PRO A 132 -7.95 -16.52 -3.16
CA PRO A 132 -8.54 -17.81 -3.54
C PRO A 132 -7.51 -18.93 -3.65
N GLN A 133 -6.32 -18.67 -4.16
CA GLN A 133 -5.26 -19.68 -4.30
C GLN A 133 -4.67 -20.06 -2.94
N ALA A 134 -4.54 -19.12 -2.01
CA ALA A 134 -4.12 -19.42 -0.65
C ALA A 134 -5.11 -20.36 0.05
N LYS A 135 -6.40 -20.06 -0.07
CA LYS A 135 -7.46 -20.94 0.48
C LYS A 135 -7.47 -22.33 -0.16
N ALA A 136 -7.21 -22.40 -1.46
CA ALA A 136 -7.23 -23.66 -2.21
C ALA A 136 -5.99 -24.53 -1.93
N ARG A 137 -4.84 -23.93 -1.68
CA ARG A 137 -3.53 -24.61 -1.64
C ARG A 137 -2.92 -24.73 -0.26
N MET A 138 -3.36 -23.92 0.69
CA MET A 138 -2.84 -23.92 2.07
C MET A 138 -3.85 -24.51 3.04
N SER A 139 -3.36 -25.29 4.00
CA SER A 139 -4.18 -25.78 5.09
C SER A 139 -4.54 -24.63 6.05
N PRO A 140 -5.63 -24.77 6.83
CA PRO A 140 -5.94 -23.80 7.88
C PRO A 140 -4.79 -23.58 8.87
N ARG A 141 -4.02 -24.64 9.15
CA ARG A 141 -2.85 -24.58 10.04
C ARG A 141 -1.72 -23.71 9.44
N GLU A 142 -1.44 -23.87 8.13
CA GLU A 142 -0.44 -23.07 7.42
C GLU A 142 -0.85 -21.59 7.39
N LEU A 143 -2.11 -21.30 7.07
CA LEU A 143 -2.65 -19.93 7.07
C LEU A 143 -2.57 -19.30 8.46
N ALA A 144 -2.91 -20.05 9.51
CA ALA A 144 -2.82 -19.57 10.89
C ALA A 144 -1.36 -19.30 11.29
N GLY A 145 -0.42 -20.13 10.84
CA GLY A 145 1.01 -19.93 11.09
C GLY A 145 1.53 -18.64 10.47
N ILE A 146 1.17 -18.37 9.23
CA ILE A 146 1.52 -17.12 8.54
C ILE A 146 0.96 -15.93 9.31
N GLY A 147 -0.30 -15.98 9.72
CA GLY A 147 -0.92 -14.90 10.48
C GLY A 147 -0.22 -14.62 11.79
N ARG A 148 0.25 -15.65 12.51
CA ARG A 148 1.01 -15.48 13.76
C ARG A 148 2.36 -14.82 13.52
N GLU A 149 3.09 -15.21 12.48
CA GLU A 149 4.38 -14.61 12.14
C GLU A 149 4.25 -13.14 11.75
N MET A 150 3.24 -12.81 10.95
CA MET A 150 2.95 -11.42 10.58
C MET A 150 2.60 -10.57 11.79
N ALA A 151 1.77 -11.09 12.71
CA ALA A 151 1.41 -10.39 13.93
C ALA A 151 2.61 -10.19 14.85
N HIS A 152 3.48 -11.20 14.97
CA HIS A 152 4.71 -11.11 15.76
C HIS A 152 5.64 -10.02 15.22
N ARG A 153 5.86 -9.98 13.91
CA ARG A 153 6.73 -8.99 13.28
C ARG A 153 6.19 -7.56 13.46
N ARG A 154 4.89 -7.36 13.36
CA ARG A 154 4.26 -6.06 13.60
C ARG A 154 4.47 -5.58 15.03
N ARG A 155 4.37 -6.48 16.01
CA ARG A 155 4.66 -6.13 17.42
C ARG A 155 6.13 -5.74 17.63
N MET A 156 7.06 -6.43 16.96
CA MET A 156 8.49 -6.12 17.04
C MET A 156 8.86 -4.81 16.36
N ALA A 157 8.09 -4.39 15.35
CA ALA A 157 8.30 -3.14 14.62
C ALA A 157 7.67 -1.93 15.31
N SER A 158 6.78 -2.13 16.28
CA SER A 158 6.14 -1.05 17.04
C SER A 158 7.10 -0.51 18.10
N PRO A 159 7.22 0.84 18.24
CA PRO A 159 8.05 1.44 19.27
C PRO A 159 7.52 1.21 20.68
#